data_014354a3cb929e7cf767e889f33bcca4
#
_entry.id   014354a3cb929e7cf767e889f33bcca4
#
_cell.length_a   1.000
_cell.length_b   1.000
_cell.length_c   1.000
_cell.angle_alpha   90.00
_cell.angle_beta   90.00
_cell.angle_gamma   90.00
#
_symmetry.space_group_name_H-M   'P 1'
#
loop_
_entity.id
_entity.type
_entity.pdbx_description
1 polymer ?
#
loop_
_entity_poly.entity_id
_entity_poly.type
_entity_poly.pdbx_seq_one_letter_code
_entity_poly.pdbx_strand_id
1 'polypeptide(L)'
;MPSPFLTPDEFAHADNVALLHLRRDQTIPTVLRSFDDKNEGYKEGKVSNTRFGSFPHSTLIGQKWGSQIAASKVDTGSRGRKPTKRKADGLDASTTGADEDSANTAAKLPQAASSGFLHMMYPTPESWTLSLPHRTQVVYTPDYSYILHRLRARPGNTIIEAGAGSGSFTHASVRAVFNGYPGEAPASKKQRLGKVCSFEFHEQRAGRVREEISEHGLDGLVEVTHRDVYEDGFLLGDPKTGRSPKASAIFLDLPAPWLALKHLVRKPASGAESPLDPNSTVYICTFSPCLEQVERTIRMMRKLSWLDISMVEVNHNRIEVKRDRVGLDAEGVRGATIFPKNVDEAIKKLRADDARAKRFRNAHLQGDGDGDGDSAAEKIQEEEEETSPVEESTAPAYSLGRLSHRSETELKQHTSYLVFALLPREWTEEDEQRCRQKWPSDKADNNERGTAGKSRKQMKREFKEARWREAQAEKAQAEQATEGQAEA
;
A
#
# COMPACT_ATOMS: atom_id res chain seq x y z
N MET A 1 8.20 6.67 21.96
CA MET A 1 6.85 7.27 22.04
C MET A 1 5.87 6.37 21.29
N PRO A 2 4.58 6.34 21.65
CA PRO A 2 3.59 5.60 20.87
C PRO A 2 3.53 6.12 19.44
N SER A 3 3.33 5.23 18.47
CA SER A 3 3.23 5.60 17.07
C SER A 3 1.87 6.21 16.76
N PRO A 4 1.81 7.38 16.10
CA PRO A 4 0.53 7.96 15.69
C PRO A 4 -0.23 7.11 14.65
N PHE A 5 0.46 6.16 13.98
CA PHE A 5 -0.16 5.18 13.08
C PHE A 5 -0.95 4.09 13.80
N LEU A 6 -0.62 3.80 15.06
CA LEU A 6 -1.17 2.68 15.83
C LEU A 6 -2.04 3.15 16.97
N THR A 7 -1.54 4.10 17.75
CA THR A 7 -2.20 4.64 18.94
C THR A 7 -2.03 6.16 18.96
N PRO A 8 -2.77 6.91 18.11
CA PRO A 8 -2.69 8.37 18.10
C PRO A 8 -3.19 8.93 19.43
N ASP A 9 -2.41 9.85 20.02
CA ASP A 9 -2.85 10.65 21.15
C ASP A 9 -3.98 11.61 20.72
N GLU A 10 -4.59 12.31 21.67
CA GLU A 10 -5.59 13.35 21.39
C GLU A 10 -4.98 14.55 20.64
N PHE A 11 -3.71 14.84 20.90
CA PHE A 11 -2.98 15.99 20.37
C PHE A 11 -1.77 15.57 19.54
N ALA A 12 -1.42 16.40 18.56
CA ALA A 12 -0.20 16.22 17.79
C ALA A 12 1.03 16.69 18.58
N HIS A 13 2.06 15.89 18.64
CA HIS A 13 3.32 16.20 19.32
C HIS A 13 4.45 16.47 18.32
N ALA A 14 5.52 17.09 18.81
CA ALA A 14 6.75 17.18 18.04
C ALA A 14 7.24 15.76 17.67
N ASP A 15 7.87 15.66 16.51
CA ASP A 15 8.35 14.41 15.89
C ASP A 15 7.26 13.41 15.46
N ASN A 16 5.97 13.76 15.64
CA ASN A 16 4.91 12.98 15.00
C ASN A 16 4.84 13.25 13.50
N VAL A 17 4.51 12.22 12.75
CA VAL A 17 4.04 12.38 11.37
C VAL A 17 2.61 12.90 11.40
N ALA A 18 2.35 14.00 10.70
CA ALA A 18 1.03 14.53 10.47
C ALA A 18 0.71 14.53 8.98
N LEU A 19 -0.56 14.36 8.64
CA LEU A 19 -1.06 14.50 7.29
C LEU A 19 -1.80 15.82 7.16
N LEU A 20 -1.23 16.72 6.37
CA LEU A 20 -1.80 18.02 6.08
C LEU A 20 -2.75 17.88 4.89
N HIS A 21 -4.05 17.88 5.18
CA HIS A 21 -5.10 17.73 4.18
C HIS A 21 -5.53 19.11 3.67
N LEU A 22 -5.28 19.36 2.40
CA LEU A 22 -5.53 20.61 1.70
C LEU A 22 -6.84 20.53 0.90
N ARG A 23 -7.29 21.66 0.38
CA ARG A 23 -8.40 21.69 -0.59
C ARG A 23 -8.08 20.78 -1.80
N ARG A 24 -9.13 20.28 -2.45
CA ARG A 24 -9.04 19.33 -3.60
C ARG A 24 -8.43 17.98 -3.24
N ASP A 25 -8.60 17.56 -1.96
CA ASP A 25 -8.20 16.25 -1.47
C ASP A 25 -6.69 15.93 -1.61
N GLN A 26 -5.86 16.97 -1.67
CA GLN A 26 -4.41 16.84 -1.65
C GLN A 26 -3.93 16.64 -0.22
N THR A 27 -3.13 15.62 0.02
CA THR A 27 -2.55 15.31 1.33
C THR A 27 -1.03 15.37 1.27
N ILE A 28 -0.42 16.08 2.21
CA ILE A 28 1.03 16.22 2.32
C ILE A 28 1.48 15.60 3.65
N PRO A 29 2.28 14.52 3.63
CA PRO A 29 2.86 13.98 4.85
C PRO A 29 3.98 14.90 5.34
N THR A 30 4.01 15.16 6.62
CA THR A 30 4.97 16.08 7.23
C THR A 30 5.35 15.60 8.61
N VAL A 31 6.65 15.48 8.89
CA VAL A 31 7.15 15.27 10.26
C VAL A 31 7.15 16.62 10.98
N LEU A 32 6.42 16.74 12.07
CA LEU A 32 6.33 17.96 12.86
C LEU A 32 7.64 18.18 13.62
N ARG A 33 8.32 19.29 13.39
CA ARG A 33 9.59 19.65 14.04
C ARG A 33 9.44 20.96 14.81
N SER A 34 9.88 20.98 16.06
CA SER A 34 9.92 22.21 16.87
C SER A 34 10.97 23.19 16.37
N PHE A 35 12.05 22.70 15.76
CA PHE A 35 13.17 23.48 15.26
C PHE A 35 13.47 23.10 13.81
N ASP A 36 14.12 24.01 13.11
CA ASP A 36 14.57 23.78 11.73
C ASP A 36 16.08 23.47 11.72
N ASP A 37 16.42 22.20 11.52
CA ASP A 37 17.81 21.73 11.47
C ASP A 37 18.57 22.24 10.22
N LYS A 38 17.84 22.69 9.19
CA LYS A 38 18.43 23.09 7.89
C LYS A 38 18.49 24.60 7.68
N ASN A 39 18.10 25.39 8.67
CA ASN A 39 18.12 26.85 8.63
C ASN A 39 17.49 27.41 7.32
N GLU A 40 16.23 27.02 7.06
CA GLU A 40 15.46 27.42 5.86
C GLU A 40 15.16 28.94 5.83
N GLY A 41 15.60 29.67 6.84
CA GLY A 41 15.55 31.12 6.86
C GLY A 41 14.25 31.75 7.40
N TYR A 42 13.37 30.93 7.97
CA TYR A 42 12.15 31.41 8.62
C TYR A 42 12.41 31.69 10.10
N LYS A 43 11.99 32.90 10.56
CA LYS A 43 12.11 33.27 11.99
C LYS A 43 11.12 32.52 12.89
N GLU A 44 10.06 31.98 12.29
CA GLU A 44 9.03 31.16 12.94
C GLU A 44 9.44 29.70 13.15
N GLY A 45 10.65 29.29 12.76
CA GLY A 45 11.14 27.93 12.78
C GLY A 45 10.74 27.15 11.52
N LYS A 46 10.56 25.84 11.63
CA LYS A 46 10.12 24.99 10.49
C LYS A 46 8.74 25.37 10.00
N VAL A 47 8.60 25.57 8.70
CA VAL A 47 7.34 26.00 8.05
C VAL A 47 7.01 25.08 6.90
N SER A 48 5.78 24.60 6.85
CA SER A 48 5.21 23.91 5.69
C SER A 48 4.56 24.93 4.76
N ASN A 49 5.16 25.14 3.58
CA ASN A 49 4.62 26.05 2.57
C ASN A 49 3.74 25.29 1.60
N THR A 50 2.55 25.82 1.36
CA THR A 50 1.58 25.27 0.42
C THR A 50 1.02 26.39 -0.44
N ARG A 51 0.36 26.07 -1.55
CA ARG A 51 -0.36 27.06 -2.35
C ARG A 51 -1.51 27.76 -1.60
N PHE A 52 -1.93 27.25 -0.45
CA PHE A 52 -2.98 27.83 0.39
C PHE A 52 -2.44 28.63 1.57
N GLY A 53 -1.13 28.81 1.63
CA GLY A 53 -0.46 29.59 2.68
C GLY A 53 0.67 28.84 3.37
N SER A 54 1.28 29.51 4.31
CA SER A 54 2.39 28.99 5.12
C SER A 54 1.89 28.56 6.49
N PHE A 55 2.35 27.41 6.94
CA PHE A 55 1.94 26.79 8.20
C PHE A 55 3.17 26.45 9.03
N PRO A 56 3.55 27.35 9.98
CA PRO A 56 4.62 27.05 10.92
C PRO A 56 4.29 25.85 11.79
N HIS A 57 5.24 24.94 11.98
CA HIS A 57 5.00 23.73 12.77
C HIS A 57 4.62 24.04 14.22
N SER A 58 5.05 25.18 14.74
CA SER A 58 4.64 25.68 16.06
C SER A 58 3.13 25.93 16.19
N THR A 59 2.40 26.15 15.08
CA THR A 59 0.94 26.27 15.07
C THR A 59 0.22 24.94 14.93
N LEU A 60 0.94 23.89 14.52
CA LEU A 60 0.43 22.54 14.32
C LEU A 60 0.63 21.66 15.58
N ILE A 61 1.79 21.79 16.22
CA ILE A 61 2.12 21.05 17.45
C ILE A 61 1.18 21.49 18.57
N GLY A 62 0.63 20.52 19.31
CA GLY A 62 -0.32 20.77 20.40
C GLY A 62 -1.77 20.95 19.95
N GLN A 63 -2.06 20.84 18.65
CA GLN A 63 -3.43 20.84 18.15
C GLN A 63 -4.05 19.45 18.18
N LYS A 64 -5.38 19.41 18.33
CA LYS A 64 -6.13 18.15 18.23
C LYS A 64 -6.14 17.64 16.78
N TRP A 65 -6.09 16.35 16.61
CA TRP A 65 -6.27 15.75 15.29
C TRP A 65 -7.67 16.06 14.72
N GLY A 66 -7.73 16.31 13.43
CA GLY A 66 -8.94 16.76 12.73
C GLY A 66 -9.18 18.26 12.79
N SER A 67 -8.34 19.03 13.47
CA SER A 67 -8.49 20.50 13.56
C SER A 67 -8.23 21.17 12.22
N GLN A 68 -9.02 22.24 11.97
CA GLN A 68 -8.77 23.20 10.91
C GLN A 68 -7.81 24.25 11.43
N ILE A 69 -6.73 24.49 10.69
CA ILE A 69 -5.67 25.41 11.08
C ILE A 69 -5.53 26.48 10.01
N ALA A 70 -5.61 27.75 10.42
CA ALA A 70 -5.45 28.88 9.53
C ALA A 70 -3.98 29.09 9.13
N ALA A 71 -3.75 29.56 7.91
CA ALA A 71 -2.43 29.93 7.45
C ALA A 71 -1.85 31.12 8.26
N SER A 72 -0.55 31.22 8.32
CA SER A 72 0.18 32.29 9.00
C SER A 72 0.97 33.14 8.01
N LYS A 73 1.12 34.40 8.35
CA LYS A 73 2.12 35.26 7.71
C LYS A 73 3.47 34.90 8.29
N VAL A 74 4.40 34.49 7.45
CA VAL A 74 5.76 34.14 7.86
C VAL A 74 6.77 35.18 7.41
N ASP A 75 7.82 35.35 8.21
CA ASP A 75 8.91 36.24 7.87
C ASP A 75 10.04 35.45 7.19
N THR A 76 10.11 35.58 5.87
CA THR A 76 11.13 34.90 5.04
C THR A 76 12.52 35.50 5.21
N GLY A 77 12.78 36.28 6.28
CA GLY A 77 14.06 36.91 6.58
C GLY A 77 14.71 37.45 5.30
N SER A 78 14.65 38.73 5.05
CA SER A 78 14.99 39.39 3.79
C SER A 78 16.32 38.93 3.18
N ARG A 79 16.31 37.87 2.38
CA ARG A 79 17.26 37.73 1.28
C ARG A 79 16.71 38.51 0.11
N GLY A 80 16.94 39.81 0.19
CA GLY A 80 17.08 40.80 -0.85
C GLY A 80 15.97 40.94 -1.86
N ARG A 81 15.25 41.90 -1.81
CA ARG A 81 15.11 42.99 -2.82
C ARG A 81 14.72 44.21 -2.01
N LYS A 82 15.72 45.04 -1.72
CA LYS A 82 15.43 46.42 -1.28
C LYS A 82 14.49 47.02 -2.33
N PRO A 83 13.27 47.46 -1.97
CA PRO A 83 12.48 48.24 -2.88
C PRO A 83 13.30 49.50 -3.16
N THR A 84 13.64 49.71 -4.42
CA THR A 84 14.28 50.96 -4.90
C THR A 84 13.29 52.09 -4.61
N LYS A 85 13.39 52.68 -3.44
CA LYS A 85 12.72 53.98 -3.16
C LYS A 85 13.31 54.97 -4.12
N ARG A 86 12.51 55.47 -5.05
CA ARG A 86 12.79 56.69 -5.81
C ARG A 86 13.15 57.79 -4.81
N LYS A 87 14.37 58.32 -4.95
CA LYS A 87 14.82 59.51 -4.22
C LYS A 87 13.86 60.66 -4.48
N ALA A 88 13.29 61.18 -3.42
CA ALA A 88 12.93 62.58 -3.34
C ALA A 88 13.97 63.27 -2.41
N ASP A 89 14.56 64.27 -2.91
CA ASP A 89 15.62 65.06 -2.28
C ASP A 89 15.22 65.66 -0.89
N GLY A 90 16.21 65.76 0.01
CA GLY A 90 16.12 66.63 1.13
C GLY A 90 16.88 66.23 2.41
N LEU A 91 18.13 66.65 2.51
CA LEU A 91 18.88 67.16 3.71
C LEU A 91 18.96 66.31 5.02
N ASP A 92 20.23 66.06 5.33
CA ASP A 92 20.94 66.04 6.62
C ASP A 92 20.34 65.46 7.90
N ALA A 93 21.04 64.51 8.46
CA ALA A 93 21.71 64.55 9.76
C ALA A 93 22.35 63.26 10.15
N SER A 94 23.62 63.32 10.45
CA SER A 94 24.45 62.28 11.07
C SER A 94 23.93 61.86 12.45
N THR A 95 23.87 60.59 12.73
CA THR A 95 24.20 60.09 14.07
C THR A 95 24.64 58.60 13.97
N THR A 96 25.82 58.41 14.45
CA THR A 96 26.49 57.14 14.79
C THR A 96 25.66 56.38 15.82
N GLY A 97 25.42 55.12 15.58
CA GLY A 97 24.80 54.21 16.53
C GLY A 97 25.29 52.81 16.26
N ALA A 98 26.08 52.34 17.20
CA ALA A 98 26.84 51.11 17.20
C ALA A 98 26.01 49.86 16.96
N ASP A 99 26.66 48.86 16.36
CA ASP A 99 26.29 47.47 16.32
C ASP A 99 26.08 46.92 17.73
N GLU A 100 24.85 46.56 18.07
CA GLU A 100 24.53 45.59 19.09
C GLU A 100 23.71 44.47 18.44
N ASP A 101 24.40 43.64 17.71
CA ASP A 101 23.90 42.33 17.29
C ASP A 101 24.43 41.28 18.26
N SER A 102 23.71 41.04 19.36
CA SER A 102 23.93 39.86 20.16
C SER A 102 22.65 39.43 20.89
N ALA A 103 22.22 38.23 20.53
CA ALA A 103 21.48 37.28 21.37
C ALA A 103 20.07 37.69 21.83
N ASN A 104 19.11 37.55 20.97
CA ASN A 104 17.81 37.02 21.40
C ASN A 104 17.14 36.23 20.27
N THR A 105 17.54 35.00 20.10
CA THR A 105 16.92 34.05 19.16
C THR A 105 15.63 33.45 19.74
N ALA A 106 14.75 34.31 20.27
CA ALA A 106 13.39 33.85 20.57
C ALA A 106 12.64 33.78 19.22
N ALA A 107 12.15 32.59 18.88
CA ALA A 107 11.35 32.41 17.68
C ALA A 107 10.18 33.40 17.64
N LYS A 108 10.00 34.07 16.49
CA LYS A 108 8.91 35.02 16.31
C LYS A 108 7.58 34.30 16.33
N LEU A 109 6.60 34.82 17.07
CA LEU A 109 5.27 34.25 17.11
C LEU A 109 4.57 34.37 15.75
N PRO A 110 3.97 33.29 15.24
CA PRO A 110 3.23 33.30 13.99
C PRO A 110 2.05 34.28 14.04
N GLN A 111 1.81 35.00 12.96
CA GLN A 111 0.65 35.89 12.81
C GLN A 111 -0.33 35.26 11.81
N ALA A 112 -1.63 35.25 12.12
CA ALA A 112 -2.64 34.70 11.24
C ALA A 112 -2.69 35.46 9.90
N ALA A 113 -2.78 34.73 8.79
CA ALA A 113 -3.03 35.31 7.46
C ALA A 113 -4.53 35.60 7.29
N SER A 114 -4.85 36.42 6.29
CA SER A 114 -6.24 36.82 5.99
C SER A 114 -7.07 35.64 5.40
N SER A 115 -6.44 34.67 4.78
CA SER A 115 -7.09 33.56 4.14
C SER A 115 -6.15 32.35 4.09
N GLY A 116 -6.69 31.17 3.76
CA GLY A 116 -5.98 29.91 3.70
C GLY A 116 -6.12 29.10 4.98
N PHE A 117 -6.34 27.80 4.80
CA PHE A 117 -6.41 26.84 5.89
C PHE A 117 -6.10 25.43 5.39
N LEU A 118 -5.79 24.55 6.33
CA LEU A 118 -5.68 23.10 6.13
C LEU A 118 -6.36 22.36 7.28
N HIS A 119 -6.58 21.06 7.09
CA HIS A 119 -6.95 20.17 8.19
C HIS A 119 -5.77 19.26 8.52
N MET A 120 -5.48 19.09 9.79
CA MET A 120 -4.42 18.23 10.26
C MET A 120 -4.97 16.90 10.73
N MET A 121 -4.53 15.81 10.09
CA MET A 121 -5.00 14.45 10.37
C MET A 121 -3.85 13.60 10.91
N TYR A 122 -4.18 12.64 11.80
CA TYR A 122 -3.20 11.62 12.16
C TYR A 122 -2.96 10.67 10.97
N PRO A 123 -1.76 10.09 10.85
CA PRO A 123 -1.45 9.22 9.75
C PRO A 123 -2.13 7.86 9.92
N THR A 124 -2.67 7.34 8.83
CA THR A 124 -3.10 5.95 8.71
C THR A 124 -2.35 5.28 7.56
N PRO A 125 -2.20 3.96 7.53
CA PRO A 125 -1.58 3.29 6.40
C PRO A 125 -2.22 3.65 5.05
N GLU A 126 -3.54 3.87 5.02
CA GLU A 126 -4.28 4.25 3.82
C GLU A 126 -3.89 5.63 3.31
N SER A 127 -3.96 6.61 4.20
CA SER A 127 -3.63 8.00 3.85
C SER A 127 -2.13 8.18 3.59
N TRP A 128 -1.28 7.46 4.31
CA TRP A 128 0.16 7.37 4.05
C TRP A 128 0.45 6.83 2.65
N THR A 129 -0.16 5.70 2.28
CA THR A 129 0.00 5.09 0.95
C THR A 129 -0.37 6.04 -0.17
N LEU A 130 -1.44 6.83 -0.01
CA LEU A 130 -1.89 7.82 -1.01
C LEU A 130 -0.99 9.05 -1.09
N SER A 131 -0.24 9.36 -0.04
CA SER A 131 0.63 10.54 0.05
C SER A 131 2.12 10.22 -0.19
N LEU A 132 2.47 8.95 -0.39
CA LEU A 132 3.85 8.54 -0.66
C LEU A 132 4.39 9.18 -1.94
N PRO A 133 5.61 9.74 -1.90
CA PRO A 133 6.30 10.13 -3.13
C PRO A 133 6.58 8.89 -3.97
N HIS A 134 6.34 8.95 -5.27
CA HIS A 134 6.59 7.83 -6.19
C HIS A 134 8.08 7.43 -6.19
N ARG A 135 8.39 6.28 -5.59
CA ARG A 135 9.74 5.69 -5.55
C ARG A 135 9.78 4.34 -6.24
N THR A 136 8.70 3.57 -6.09
CA THR A 136 8.54 2.20 -6.60
C THR A 136 7.07 1.94 -6.86
N GLN A 137 6.74 0.79 -7.44
CA GLN A 137 5.38 0.25 -7.42
C GLN A 137 4.88 0.18 -5.97
N VAL A 138 3.70 0.69 -5.72
CA VAL A 138 3.07 0.73 -4.39
C VAL A 138 1.95 -0.31 -4.35
N VAL A 139 1.89 -1.08 -3.27
CA VAL A 139 0.71 -1.92 -2.99
C VAL A 139 -0.37 -1.02 -2.39
N TYR A 140 -1.46 -0.82 -3.13
CA TYR A 140 -2.53 0.10 -2.74
C TYR A 140 -3.53 -0.50 -1.76
N THR A 141 -4.32 0.36 -1.15
CA THR A 141 -5.30 0.02 -0.10
C THR A 141 -6.24 -1.13 -0.47
N PRO A 142 -6.85 -1.20 -1.67
CA PRO A 142 -7.72 -2.32 -2.02
C PRO A 142 -6.99 -3.67 -1.98
N ASP A 143 -5.75 -3.72 -2.51
CA ASP A 143 -4.95 -4.92 -2.55
C ASP A 143 -4.52 -5.36 -1.15
N TYR A 144 -3.83 -4.49 -0.39
CA TYR A 144 -3.32 -4.91 0.91
C TYR A 144 -4.43 -5.20 1.94
N SER A 145 -5.60 -4.55 1.84
CA SER A 145 -6.74 -4.85 2.70
C SER A 145 -7.24 -6.27 2.45
N TYR A 146 -7.38 -6.64 1.18
CA TYR A 146 -7.76 -7.99 0.79
C TYR A 146 -6.69 -9.03 1.14
N ILE A 147 -5.41 -8.70 0.88
CA ILE A 147 -4.27 -9.56 1.21
C ILE A 147 -4.23 -9.86 2.71
N LEU A 148 -4.25 -8.84 3.57
CA LEU A 148 -4.21 -9.01 5.02
C LEU A 148 -5.40 -9.81 5.56
N HIS A 149 -6.59 -9.62 4.99
CA HIS A 149 -7.77 -10.43 5.30
C HIS A 149 -7.55 -11.90 4.95
N ARG A 150 -7.05 -12.20 3.75
CA ARG A 150 -6.80 -13.57 3.27
C ARG A 150 -5.62 -14.24 3.99
N LEU A 151 -4.60 -13.48 4.37
CA LEU A 151 -3.49 -13.94 5.22
C LEU A 151 -3.92 -14.20 6.67
N ARG A 152 -5.16 -13.84 7.01
CA ARG A 152 -5.71 -13.96 8.37
C ARG A 152 -4.81 -13.27 9.41
N ALA A 153 -4.27 -12.10 9.05
CA ALA A 153 -3.47 -11.30 9.96
C ALA A 153 -4.27 -10.94 11.22
N ARG A 154 -3.66 -11.12 12.39
CA ARG A 154 -4.29 -10.89 13.70
C ARG A 154 -3.29 -10.27 14.65
N PRO A 155 -3.75 -9.52 15.67
CA PRO A 155 -2.88 -9.06 16.74
C PRO A 155 -2.02 -10.18 17.33
N GLY A 156 -0.72 -9.93 17.49
CA GLY A 156 0.25 -10.90 17.98
C GLY A 156 0.80 -11.90 16.97
N ASN A 157 0.39 -11.81 15.69
CA ASN A 157 1.00 -12.58 14.61
C ASN A 157 2.36 -12.01 14.19
N THR A 158 3.18 -12.85 13.58
CA THR A 158 4.38 -12.43 12.86
C THR A 158 4.15 -12.58 11.36
N ILE A 159 4.42 -11.51 10.61
CA ILE A 159 4.36 -11.47 9.15
C ILE A 159 5.77 -11.38 8.58
N ILE A 160 6.08 -12.21 7.59
CA ILE A 160 7.23 -12.03 6.69
C ILE A 160 6.74 -11.24 5.48
N GLU A 161 7.43 -10.16 5.17
CA GLU A 161 7.28 -9.38 3.94
C GLU A 161 8.58 -9.44 3.15
N ALA A 162 8.54 -9.70 1.85
CA ALA A 162 9.71 -9.54 0.98
C ALA A 162 9.36 -8.68 -0.23
N GLY A 163 10.21 -7.67 -0.45
CA GLY A 163 9.95 -6.55 -1.33
C GLY A 163 9.26 -5.41 -0.57
N ALA A 164 9.96 -4.81 0.42
CA ALA A 164 9.44 -3.70 1.22
C ALA A 164 9.02 -2.49 0.36
N GLY A 165 9.74 -2.25 -0.72
CA GLY A 165 9.45 -1.21 -1.69
C GLY A 165 9.34 0.17 -1.06
N SER A 166 8.13 0.73 -1.04
CA SER A 166 7.81 2.03 -0.43
C SER A 166 7.33 1.93 1.03
N GLY A 167 7.22 0.73 1.59
CA GLY A 167 6.76 0.50 2.96
C GLY A 167 5.24 0.58 3.17
N SER A 168 4.43 0.67 2.11
CA SER A 168 2.97 0.78 2.24
C SER A 168 2.36 -0.48 2.86
N PHE A 169 2.74 -1.67 2.36
CA PHE A 169 2.30 -2.93 2.91
C PHE A 169 2.85 -3.15 4.33
N THR A 170 4.09 -2.71 4.60
CA THR A 170 4.72 -2.77 5.92
C THR A 170 3.86 -2.06 6.98
N HIS A 171 3.43 -0.81 6.70
CA HIS A 171 2.58 -0.02 7.62
C HIS A 171 1.20 -0.66 7.85
N ALA A 172 0.58 -1.17 6.78
CA ALA A 172 -0.70 -1.87 6.89
C ALA A 172 -0.57 -3.16 7.70
N SER A 173 0.52 -3.90 7.48
CA SER A 173 0.82 -5.16 8.18
C SER A 173 1.08 -4.95 9.66
N VAL A 174 1.89 -3.95 10.03
CA VAL A 174 2.17 -3.69 11.45
C VAL A 174 0.91 -3.31 12.21
N ARG A 175 0.02 -2.49 11.61
CA ARG A 175 -1.28 -2.19 12.21
C ARG A 175 -2.14 -3.43 12.39
N ALA A 176 -2.16 -4.33 11.41
CA ALA A 176 -2.98 -5.55 11.46
C ALA A 176 -2.53 -6.54 12.54
N VAL A 177 -1.22 -6.57 12.86
CA VAL A 177 -0.67 -7.49 13.88
C VAL A 177 -0.38 -6.82 15.21
N PHE A 178 -0.53 -5.51 15.32
CA PHE A 178 -0.24 -4.76 16.53
C PHE A 178 -0.95 -5.32 17.76
N ASN A 179 -0.20 -5.52 18.85
CA ASN A 179 -0.71 -6.05 20.12
C ASN A 179 0.13 -5.54 21.31
N GLY A 180 0.42 -4.24 21.31
CA GLY A 180 1.25 -3.57 22.33
C GLY A 180 2.67 -3.25 21.85
N TYR A 181 3.33 -2.37 22.59
CA TYR A 181 4.69 -1.92 22.28
C TYR A 181 5.75 -2.78 22.99
N PRO A 182 6.96 -2.93 22.37
CA PRO A 182 8.10 -3.53 23.05
C PRO A 182 8.45 -2.72 24.31
N GLY A 183 8.66 -3.40 25.43
CA GLY A 183 9.02 -2.76 26.71
C GLY A 183 7.86 -2.38 27.62
N GLU A 184 6.64 -2.42 27.14
CA GLU A 184 5.45 -2.33 28.00
C GLU A 184 5.21 -3.65 28.73
N ALA A 185 4.74 -3.55 29.99
CA ALA A 185 4.36 -4.74 30.74
C ALA A 185 3.19 -5.44 30.00
N PRO A 186 3.32 -6.73 29.65
CA PRO A 186 2.26 -7.40 28.92
C PRO A 186 0.99 -7.49 29.78
N ALA A 187 -0.15 -7.13 29.20
CA ALA A 187 -1.45 -7.20 29.85
C ALA A 187 -1.82 -8.65 30.28
N SER A 188 -1.17 -9.64 29.69
CA SER A 188 -1.30 -11.06 30.02
C SER A 188 -0.01 -11.80 29.77
N LYS A 189 0.33 -12.79 30.60
CA LYS A 189 1.49 -13.70 30.41
C LYS A 189 1.45 -14.46 29.06
N LYS A 190 0.30 -14.52 28.40
CA LYS A 190 0.10 -15.16 27.08
C LYS A 190 0.11 -14.17 25.91
N GLN A 191 0.29 -12.87 26.19
CA GLN A 191 0.29 -11.86 25.15
C GLN A 191 1.56 -12.00 24.28
N ARG A 192 1.36 -12.18 22.99
CA ARG A 192 2.44 -12.17 21.99
C ARG A 192 2.40 -10.81 21.29
N LEU A 193 3.54 -10.16 21.20
CA LEU A 193 3.68 -8.94 20.42
C LEU A 193 3.61 -9.29 18.92
N GLY A 194 2.87 -8.49 18.17
CA GLY A 194 2.87 -8.58 16.72
C GLY A 194 4.17 -8.05 16.15
N LYS A 195 4.64 -8.67 15.06
CA LYS A 195 5.90 -8.28 14.41
C LYS A 195 5.82 -8.40 12.90
N VAL A 196 6.46 -7.48 12.19
CA VAL A 196 6.68 -7.54 10.74
C VAL A 196 8.18 -7.69 10.49
N CYS A 197 8.58 -8.75 9.80
CA CYS A 197 9.95 -8.98 9.35
C CYS A 197 9.98 -8.69 7.85
N SER A 198 10.48 -7.50 7.50
CA SER A 198 10.50 -6.99 6.12
C SER A 198 11.89 -7.16 5.51
N PHE A 199 11.96 -7.73 4.33
CA PHE A 199 13.20 -8.01 3.59
C PHE A 199 13.22 -7.18 2.31
N GLU A 200 14.33 -6.47 2.08
CA GLU A 200 14.54 -5.66 0.88
C GLU A 200 15.90 -5.95 0.27
N PHE A 201 15.92 -6.18 -1.03
CA PHE A 201 17.14 -6.48 -1.78
C PHE A 201 18.03 -5.25 -1.99
N HIS A 202 17.43 -4.07 -2.19
CA HIS A 202 18.16 -2.84 -2.41
C HIS A 202 18.53 -2.15 -1.10
N GLU A 203 19.83 -2.04 -0.82
CA GLU A 203 20.37 -1.44 0.40
C GLU A 203 19.84 -0.03 0.67
N GLN A 204 19.86 0.83 -0.36
CA GLN A 204 19.39 2.22 -0.22
C GLN A 204 17.89 2.29 0.13
N ARG A 205 17.06 1.41 -0.45
CA ARG A 205 15.64 1.34 -0.10
C ARG A 205 15.44 0.80 1.31
N ALA A 206 16.16 -0.25 1.68
CA ALA A 206 16.15 -0.78 3.03
C ALA A 206 16.54 0.28 4.08
N GLY A 207 17.54 1.12 3.77
CA GLY A 207 17.95 2.27 4.59
C GLY A 207 16.82 3.26 4.80
N ARG A 208 16.20 3.73 3.71
CA ARG A 208 15.09 4.68 3.75
C ARG A 208 13.87 4.15 4.52
N VAL A 209 13.50 2.89 4.28
CA VAL A 209 12.37 2.27 5.00
C VAL A 209 12.69 2.17 6.50
N ARG A 210 13.94 1.89 6.91
CA ARG A 210 14.34 1.91 8.33
C ARG A 210 14.20 3.31 8.93
N GLU A 211 14.66 4.34 8.23
CA GLU A 211 14.54 5.73 8.67
C GLU A 211 13.06 6.09 8.88
N GLU A 212 12.20 5.78 7.91
CA GLU A 212 10.75 6.02 8.00
C GLU A 212 10.10 5.22 9.14
N ILE A 213 10.46 3.96 9.35
CA ILE A 213 9.95 3.15 10.46
C ILE A 213 10.31 3.78 11.81
N SER A 214 11.54 4.28 11.94
CA SER A 214 11.98 4.97 13.16
C SER A 214 11.26 6.30 13.34
N GLU A 215 11.17 7.14 12.31
CA GLU A 215 10.42 8.42 12.35
C GLU A 215 8.93 8.23 12.66
N HIS A 216 8.36 7.08 12.26
CA HIS A 216 6.97 6.75 12.50
C HIS A 216 6.71 6.06 13.86
N GLY A 217 7.75 5.88 14.69
CA GLY A 217 7.64 5.26 16.01
C GLY A 217 7.26 3.77 15.95
N LEU A 218 7.69 3.05 14.92
CA LEU A 218 7.42 1.63 14.70
C LEU A 218 8.60 0.73 15.05
N ASP A 219 9.63 1.28 15.70
CA ASP A 219 10.81 0.54 16.15
C ASP A 219 10.44 -0.65 17.04
N GLY A 220 11.07 -1.79 16.77
CA GLY A 220 10.83 -3.03 17.49
C GLY A 220 9.56 -3.80 17.09
N LEU A 221 8.63 -3.15 16.37
CA LEU A 221 7.47 -3.80 15.75
C LEU A 221 7.75 -4.22 14.31
N VAL A 222 8.62 -3.48 13.62
CA VAL A 222 9.10 -3.77 12.28
C VAL A 222 10.60 -3.98 12.31
N GLU A 223 11.08 -5.07 11.72
CA GLU A 223 12.50 -5.35 11.53
C GLU A 223 12.79 -5.39 10.01
N VAL A 224 13.51 -4.37 9.50
CA VAL A 224 13.87 -4.28 8.08
C VAL A 224 15.26 -4.83 7.87
N THR A 225 15.37 -5.88 7.07
CA THR A 225 16.63 -6.57 6.75
C THR A 225 16.97 -6.38 5.27
N HIS A 226 18.18 -5.89 4.99
CA HIS A 226 18.75 -5.90 3.64
C HIS A 226 19.22 -7.32 3.33
N ARG A 227 18.61 -7.98 2.31
CA ARG A 227 18.92 -9.38 1.98
C ARG A 227 18.41 -9.81 0.62
N ASP A 228 19.16 -10.68 -0.06
CA ASP A 228 18.66 -11.50 -1.14
C ASP A 228 17.93 -12.74 -0.59
N VAL A 229 16.61 -12.70 -0.59
CA VAL A 229 15.78 -13.80 -0.07
C VAL A 229 15.78 -15.03 -0.99
N TYR A 230 16.26 -14.91 -2.23
CA TYR A 230 16.38 -16.05 -3.14
C TYR A 230 17.51 -16.99 -2.75
N GLU A 231 18.61 -16.44 -2.25
CA GLU A 231 19.78 -17.23 -1.84
C GLU A 231 19.79 -17.48 -0.34
N ASP A 232 19.59 -16.43 0.45
CA ASP A 232 19.82 -16.41 1.89
C ASP A 232 18.57 -16.73 2.74
N GLY A 233 17.37 -16.71 2.15
CA GLY A 233 16.11 -16.98 2.85
C GLY A 233 15.70 -15.92 3.87
N PHE A 234 15.00 -16.33 4.94
CA PHE A 234 14.21 -15.42 5.80
C PHE A 234 14.57 -15.51 7.30
N LEU A 235 15.71 -16.06 7.67
CA LEU A 235 16.16 -16.03 9.07
C LEU A 235 16.64 -14.63 9.46
N LEU A 236 16.40 -14.22 10.68
CA LEU A 236 16.83 -12.92 11.19
C LEU A 236 18.30 -13.00 11.67
N GLY A 237 19.09 -12.00 11.30
CA GLY A 237 20.53 -12.00 11.55
C GLY A 237 21.30 -12.77 10.49
N ASP A 238 22.09 -13.78 10.86
CA ASP A 238 22.86 -14.58 9.90
C ASP A 238 21.96 -15.49 9.03
N PRO A 239 22.19 -15.61 7.71
CA PRO A 239 21.36 -16.42 6.83
C PRO A 239 21.30 -17.92 7.18
N LYS A 240 22.33 -18.48 7.79
CA LYS A 240 22.42 -19.92 8.09
C LYS A 240 22.14 -20.27 9.54
N THR A 241 22.58 -19.41 10.46
CA THR A 241 22.51 -19.66 11.91
C THR A 241 21.59 -18.68 12.63
N GLY A 242 20.94 -17.79 11.88
CA GLY A 242 20.07 -16.76 12.43
C GLY A 242 18.80 -17.33 13.06
N ARG A 243 18.10 -16.45 13.77
CA ARG A 243 16.87 -16.80 14.49
C ARG A 243 15.68 -16.86 13.55
N SER A 244 14.84 -17.88 13.72
CA SER A 244 13.55 -17.96 13.03
C SER A 244 12.59 -16.84 13.46
N PRO A 245 11.95 -16.12 12.53
CA PRO A 245 10.89 -15.18 12.85
C PRO A 245 9.62 -15.88 13.33
N LYS A 246 9.45 -17.18 13.10
CA LYS A 246 8.25 -17.97 13.42
C LYS A 246 6.97 -17.34 12.85
N ALA A 247 7.03 -17.05 11.56
CA ALA A 247 5.94 -16.36 10.88
C ALA A 247 4.74 -17.27 10.63
N SER A 248 3.55 -16.70 10.80
CA SER A 248 2.27 -17.34 10.47
C SER A 248 1.63 -16.79 9.19
N ALA A 249 2.15 -15.68 8.67
CA ALA A 249 1.70 -15.07 7.43
C ALA A 249 2.89 -14.57 6.61
N ILE A 250 2.77 -14.63 5.29
CA ILE A 250 3.85 -14.31 4.34
C ILE A 250 3.27 -13.52 3.18
N PHE A 251 3.93 -12.42 2.84
CA PHE A 251 3.68 -11.64 1.64
C PHE A 251 4.94 -11.51 0.81
N LEU A 252 4.87 -11.87 -0.48
CA LEU A 252 6.00 -11.80 -1.41
C LEU A 252 5.63 -10.91 -2.60
N ASP A 253 6.18 -9.71 -2.63
CA ASP A 253 6.17 -8.80 -3.78
C ASP A 253 7.55 -8.86 -4.47
N LEU A 254 7.77 -9.93 -5.20
CA LEU A 254 9.06 -10.28 -5.77
C LEU A 254 8.93 -10.59 -7.26
N PRO A 255 9.94 -10.27 -8.09
CA PRO A 255 9.96 -10.64 -9.51
C PRO A 255 9.88 -12.15 -9.76
N ALA A 256 10.43 -12.97 -8.86
CA ALA A 256 10.49 -14.42 -8.98
C ALA A 256 10.16 -15.15 -7.67
N PRO A 257 8.91 -15.03 -7.16
CA PRO A 257 8.55 -15.56 -5.84
C PRO A 257 8.78 -17.07 -5.71
N TRP A 258 8.72 -17.84 -6.81
CA TRP A 258 9.01 -19.30 -6.81
C TRP A 258 10.43 -19.63 -6.37
N LEU A 259 11.40 -18.71 -6.51
CA LEU A 259 12.78 -18.92 -6.05
C LEU A 259 12.90 -18.79 -4.53
N ALA A 260 12.10 -17.92 -3.92
CA ALA A 260 12.06 -17.73 -2.46
C ALA A 260 11.33 -18.86 -1.73
N LEU A 261 10.36 -19.51 -2.39
CA LEU A 261 9.53 -20.57 -1.78
C LEU A 261 10.33 -21.75 -1.26
N LYS A 262 11.54 -22.04 -1.80
CA LYS A 262 12.41 -23.14 -1.30
C LYS A 262 12.83 -22.97 0.16
N HIS A 263 12.84 -21.73 0.67
CA HIS A 263 13.16 -21.41 2.06
C HIS A 263 11.91 -21.38 2.96
N LEU A 264 10.70 -21.37 2.40
CA LEU A 264 9.44 -21.29 3.11
C LEU A 264 8.79 -22.67 3.25
N VAL A 265 9.54 -23.58 3.85
CA VAL A 265 9.16 -24.98 4.08
C VAL A 265 9.34 -25.33 5.54
N ARG A 266 8.64 -26.38 6.02
CA ARG A 266 8.75 -26.84 7.41
C ARG A 266 10.14 -27.39 7.76
N LYS A 267 10.73 -28.13 6.85
CA LYS A 267 12.06 -28.73 6.99
C LYS A 267 12.92 -28.32 5.79
N PRO A 268 13.72 -27.24 5.95
CA PRO A 268 14.64 -26.81 4.90
C PRO A 268 15.69 -27.89 4.61
N ALA A 269 16.01 -28.13 3.34
CA ALA A 269 17.01 -29.10 2.92
C ALA A 269 18.43 -28.78 3.44
N SER A 270 18.67 -27.50 3.75
CA SER A 270 19.93 -27.04 4.33
C SER A 270 20.15 -27.45 5.79
N GLY A 271 19.14 -27.99 6.47
CA GLY A 271 19.17 -28.27 7.91
C GLY A 271 19.05 -27.04 8.80
N ALA A 272 18.88 -25.85 8.22
CA ALA A 272 18.63 -24.61 8.96
C ALA A 272 17.24 -24.62 9.62
N GLU A 273 17.02 -23.75 10.62
CA GLU A 273 15.71 -23.57 11.24
C GLU A 273 14.69 -23.02 10.20
N SER A 274 13.47 -23.55 10.24
CA SER A 274 12.38 -23.03 9.39
C SER A 274 12.00 -21.60 9.83
N PRO A 275 11.79 -20.64 8.92
CA PRO A 275 11.30 -19.31 9.27
C PRO A 275 9.82 -19.29 9.68
N LEU A 276 9.12 -20.43 9.59
CA LEU A 276 7.69 -20.57 9.79
C LEU A 276 7.36 -20.99 11.24
N ASP A 277 6.19 -20.57 11.74
CA ASP A 277 5.69 -21.03 13.03
C ASP A 277 5.31 -22.54 12.93
N PRO A 278 6.01 -23.44 13.65
CA PRO A 278 5.77 -24.88 13.55
C PRO A 278 4.38 -25.29 14.05
N ASN A 279 3.79 -24.53 14.97
CA ASN A 279 2.57 -24.88 15.69
C ASN A 279 1.28 -24.38 15.01
N SER A 280 1.40 -23.51 14.01
CA SER A 280 0.24 -22.91 13.34
C SER A 280 0.22 -23.17 11.85
N THR A 281 -0.96 -23.05 11.24
CA THR A 281 -1.10 -22.94 9.79
C THR A 281 -0.49 -21.65 9.32
N VAL A 282 0.29 -21.69 8.25
CA VAL A 282 0.92 -20.52 7.62
C VAL A 282 0.19 -20.17 6.35
N TYR A 283 -0.10 -18.89 6.16
CA TYR A 283 -0.76 -18.35 4.97
C TYR A 283 0.21 -17.54 4.15
N ILE A 284 0.15 -17.67 2.83
CA ILE A 284 1.00 -16.93 1.91
C ILE A 284 0.17 -16.20 0.86
N CYS A 285 0.63 -15.02 0.48
CA CYS A 285 0.22 -14.33 -0.73
C CYS A 285 1.46 -13.96 -1.54
N THR A 286 1.44 -14.19 -2.85
CA THR A 286 2.41 -13.65 -3.78
C THR A 286 1.75 -12.66 -4.71
N PHE A 287 2.44 -11.56 -4.99
CA PHE A 287 2.00 -10.46 -5.83
C PHE A 287 2.80 -10.51 -7.14
N SER A 288 2.16 -10.79 -8.26
CA SER A 288 2.83 -11.04 -9.53
C SER A 288 2.12 -10.33 -10.69
N PRO A 289 2.82 -9.50 -11.49
CA PRO A 289 2.21 -8.77 -12.60
C PRO A 289 1.88 -9.66 -13.82
N CYS A 290 2.54 -10.81 -13.98
CA CYS A 290 2.42 -11.66 -15.16
C CYS A 290 1.91 -13.06 -14.82
N LEU A 291 1.06 -13.61 -15.70
CA LEU A 291 0.48 -14.95 -15.52
C LEU A 291 1.53 -16.07 -15.56
N GLU A 292 2.59 -15.88 -16.32
CA GLU A 292 3.72 -16.84 -16.39
C GLU A 292 4.47 -16.94 -15.05
N GLN A 293 4.56 -15.84 -14.30
CA GLN A 293 5.11 -15.86 -12.94
C GLN A 293 4.19 -16.62 -11.99
N VAL A 294 2.88 -16.42 -12.13
CA VAL A 294 1.86 -17.14 -11.37
C VAL A 294 1.95 -18.65 -11.61
N GLU A 295 2.05 -19.08 -12.87
CA GLU A 295 2.15 -20.50 -13.22
C GLU A 295 3.37 -21.16 -12.57
N ARG A 296 4.55 -20.51 -12.66
CA ARG A 296 5.78 -20.99 -12.02
C ARG A 296 5.64 -21.06 -10.51
N THR A 297 5.02 -20.06 -9.91
CA THR A 297 4.78 -19.97 -8.46
C THR A 297 3.85 -21.09 -8.00
N ILE A 298 2.72 -21.29 -8.65
CA ILE A 298 1.76 -22.39 -8.34
C ILE A 298 2.42 -23.75 -8.49
N ARG A 299 3.22 -23.95 -9.55
CA ARG A 299 3.96 -25.20 -9.74
C ARG A 299 4.93 -25.49 -8.60
N MET A 300 5.64 -24.44 -8.12
CA MET A 300 6.54 -24.59 -6.98
C MET A 300 5.77 -24.82 -5.68
N MET A 301 4.69 -24.08 -5.41
CA MET A 301 3.84 -24.28 -4.24
C MET A 301 3.34 -25.72 -4.13
N ARG A 302 2.88 -26.31 -5.26
CA ARG A 302 2.44 -27.74 -5.29
C ARG A 302 3.58 -28.70 -4.95
N LYS A 303 4.80 -28.45 -5.44
CA LYS A 303 5.97 -29.27 -5.12
C LYS A 303 6.35 -29.20 -3.64
N LEU A 304 6.10 -28.08 -2.98
CA LEU A 304 6.43 -27.81 -1.59
C LEU A 304 5.25 -28.05 -0.63
N SER A 305 4.23 -28.78 -1.10
CA SER A 305 3.06 -29.21 -0.30
C SER A 305 2.20 -28.06 0.24
N TRP A 306 2.19 -26.90 -0.43
CA TRP A 306 1.21 -25.85 -0.17
C TRP A 306 -0.16 -26.27 -0.68
N LEU A 307 -1.20 -25.97 0.10
CA LEU A 307 -2.59 -26.37 -0.13
C LEU A 307 -3.48 -25.17 -0.39
N ASP A 308 -4.72 -25.40 -0.83
CA ASP A 308 -5.75 -24.37 -1.06
C ASP A 308 -5.23 -23.23 -1.94
N ILE A 309 -4.53 -23.59 -3.02
CA ILE A 309 -3.92 -22.62 -3.92
C ILE A 309 -5.01 -21.96 -4.76
N SER A 310 -5.15 -20.66 -4.65
CA SER A 310 -6.11 -19.86 -5.40
C SER A 310 -5.47 -18.59 -5.95
N MET A 311 -5.94 -18.12 -7.10
CA MET A 311 -5.51 -16.87 -7.74
C MET A 311 -6.68 -15.91 -7.79
N VAL A 312 -6.41 -14.64 -7.48
CA VAL A 312 -7.39 -13.56 -7.48
C VAL A 312 -6.77 -12.31 -8.10
N GLU A 313 -7.57 -11.53 -8.79
CA GLU A 313 -7.29 -10.17 -9.22
C GLU A 313 -8.28 -9.23 -8.54
N VAL A 314 -7.80 -8.11 -7.99
CA VAL A 314 -8.64 -7.11 -7.32
C VAL A 314 -8.88 -5.94 -8.27
N ASN A 315 -10.14 -5.73 -8.67
CA ASN A 315 -10.56 -4.61 -9.48
C ASN A 315 -11.29 -3.58 -8.63
N HIS A 316 -10.80 -2.33 -8.66
CA HIS A 316 -11.39 -1.23 -7.93
C HIS A 316 -12.15 -0.31 -8.91
N ASN A 317 -13.48 -0.45 -8.96
CA ASN A 317 -14.34 0.37 -9.81
C ASN A 317 -14.88 1.57 -9.03
N ARG A 318 -14.51 2.77 -9.45
CA ARG A 318 -15.12 4.01 -8.95
C ARG A 318 -16.33 4.38 -9.78
N ILE A 319 -17.35 4.89 -9.12
CA ILE A 319 -18.55 5.44 -9.78
C ILE A 319 -18.56 6.94 -9.54
N GLU A 320 -18.42 7.70 -10.61
CA GLU A 320 -18.53 9.15 -10.58
C GLU A 320 -20.01 9.54 -10.75
N VAL A 321 -20.53 10.27 -9.77
CA VAL A 321 -21.90 10.80 -9.82
C VAL A 321 -21.82 12.29 -10.08
N LYS A 322 -22.43 12.72 -11.18
CA LYS A 322 -22.52 14.13 -11.59
C LYS A 322 -23.96 14.54 -11.77
N ARG A 323 -24.22 15.83 -11.65
CA ARG A 323 -25.50 16.40 -12.00
C ARG A 323 -25.38 17.12 -13.33
N ASP A 324 -26.14 16.66 -14.32
CA ASP A 324 -26.24 17.32 -15.62
C ASP A 324 -27.18 18.52 -15.47
N ARG A 325 -26.69 19.71 -15.77
CA ARG A 325 -27.46 20.94 -15.72
C ARG A 325 -27.55 21.55 -17.12
N VAL A 326 -28.67 22.16 -17.42
CA VAL A 326 -28.92 22.84 -18.69
C VAL A 326 -28.96 24.35 -18.42
N GLY A 327 -28.11 25.10 -19.10
CA GLY A 327 -27.97 26.55 -18.97
C GLY A 327 -26.67 26.98 -18.30
N LEU A 328 -26.09 28.05 -18.82
CA LEU A 328 -24.81 28.59 -18.31
C LEU A 328 -24.93 29.24 -16.92
N ASP A 329 -26.17 29.49 -16.44
CA ASP A 329 -26.44 30.05 -15.12
C ASP A 329 -25.86 29.19 -13.96
N ALA A 330 -25.56 27.91 -14.27
CA ALA A 330 -24.98 26.97 -13.31
C ALA A 330 -23.46 26.79 -13.49
N GLU A 331 -22.80 27.64 -14.26
CA GLU A 331 -21.34 27.59 -14.46
C GLU A 331 -20.63 27.89 -13.13
N GLY A 332 -19.61 27.12 -12.76
CA GLY A 332 -18.92 27.21 -11.47
C GLY A 332 -19.47 26.28 -10.37
N VAL A 333 -20.61 25.61 -10.56
CA VAL A 333 -21.11 24.66 -9.56
C VAL A 333 -20.28 23.38 -9.58
N ARG A 334 -19.64 23.05 -8.46
CA ARG A 334 -18.79 21.86 -8.32
C ARG A 334 -19.58 20.56 -8.64
N GLY A 335 -19.01 19.73 -9.49
CA GLY A 335 -19.59 18.41 -9.82
C GLY A 335 -20.81 18.48 -10.77
N ALA A 336 -21.12 19.61 -11.37
CA ALA A 336 -22.16 19.73 -12.39
C ALA A 336 -21.55 19.63 -13.79
N THR A 337 -22.17 18.83 -14.66
CA THR A 337 -21.91 18.89 -16.10
C THR A 337 -22.91 19.85 -16.72
N ILE A 338 -22.41 20.91 -17.37
CA ILE A 338 -23.22 22.00 -17.85
C ILE A 338 -23.38 21.89 -19.37
N PHE A 339 -24.62 21.84 -19.81
CA PHE A 339 -24.97 21.87 -21.22
C PHE A 339 -25.67 23.19 -21.57
N PRO A 340 -25.29 23.87 -22.67
CA PRO A 340 -26.00 25.06 -23.14
C PRO A 340 -27.47 24.76 -23.40
N LYS A 341 -28.36 25.68 -23.08
CA LYS A 341 -29.83 25.56 -23.38
C LYS A 341 -30.13 25.62 -24.87
N ASN A 342 -29.36 26.44 -25.60
CA ASN A 342 -29.56 26.72 -27.03
C ASN A 342 -28.23 27.00 -27.74
N VAL A 343 -28.29 27.19 -29.05
CA VAL A 343 -27.11 27.43 -29.89
C VAL A 343 -26.41 28.74 -29.53
N ASP A 344 -27.16 29.79 -29.14
CA ASP A 344 -26.59 31.09 -28.81
C ASP A 344 -25.72 30.99 -27.50
N GLU A 345 -26.19 30.26 -26.49
CA GLU A 345 -25.42 29.97 -25.30
C GLU A 345 -24.18 29.12 -25.65
N ALA A 346 -24.30 28.13 -26.53
CA ALA A 346 -23.17 27.33 -26.98
C ALA A 346 -22.10 28.16 -27.67
N ILE A 347 -22.51 29.09 -28.54
CA ILE A 347 -21.60 30.02 -29.23
C ILE A 347 -20.96 30.98 -28.22
N LYS A 348 -21.75 31.49 -27.27
CA LYS A 348 -21.24 32.38 -26.20
C LYS A 348 -20.14 31.67 -25.38
N LYS A 349 -20.39 30.43 -25.00
CA LYS A 349 -19.42 29.61 -24.28
C LYS A 349 -18.14 29.36 -25.08
N LEU A 350 -18.28 28.94 -26.35
CA LEU A 350 -17.12 28.70 -27.22
C LEU A 350 -16.28 29.97 -27.41
N ARG A 351 -16.92 31.15 -27.55
CA ARG A 351 -16.19 32.42 -27.62
C ARG A 351 -15.45 32.77 -26.34
N ALA A 352 -16.08 32.49 -25.19
CA ALA A 352 -15.44 32.71 -23.88
C ALA A 352 -14.23 31.77 -23.69
N ASP A 353 -14.37 30.49 -24.05
CA ASP A 353 -13.29 29.50 -23.97
C ASP A 353 -12.14 29.83 -24.93
N ASP A 354 -12.44 30.28 -26.17
CA ASP A 354 -11.42 30.76 -27.12
C ASP A 354 -10.69 32.01 -26.61
N ALA A 355 -11.43 32.96 -26.03
CA ALA A 355 -10.83 34.15 -25.43
C ALA A 355 -9.92 33.79 -24.22
N ARG A 356 -10.33 32.80 -23.39
CA ARG A 356 -9.54 32.29 -22.28
C ARG A 356 -8.27 31.61 -22.81
N ALA A 357 -8.40 30.73 -23.80
CA ALA A 357 -7.27 30.04 -24.43
C ALA A 357 -6.27 31.00 -25.08
N LYS A 358 -6.77 32.11 -25.67
CA LYS A 358 -5.89 33.18 -26.21
C LYS A 358 -5.17 33.94 -25.12
N ARG A 359 -5.83 34.26 -24.01
CA ARG A 359 -5.19 34.91 -22.85
C ARG A 359 -4.10 34.02 -22.27
N PHE A 360 -4.39 32.74 -22.07
CA PHE A 360 -3.43 31.76 -21.58
C PHE A 360 -2.19 31.64 -22.49
N ARG A 361 -2.42 31.54 -23.82
CA ARG A 361 -1.34 31.48 -24.80
C ARG A 361 -0.48 32.73 -24.81
N ASN A 362 -1.11 33.91 -24.74
CA ASN A 362 -0.39 35.19 -24.72
C ASN A 362 0.40 35.39 -23.41
N ALA A 363 -0.13 34.92 -22.28
CA ALA A 363 0.60 34.93 -21.02
C ALA A 363 1.83 33.99 -21.05
N HIS A 364 1.70 32.84 -21.70
CA HIS A 364 2.82 31.90 -21.88
C HIS A 364 3.88 32.42 -22.86
N LEU A 365 3.48 33.15 -23.92
CA LEU A 365 4.41 33.73 -24.88
C LEU A 365 5.12 35.00 -24.35
N GLN A 366 4.56 35.67 -23.36
CA GLN A 366 5.18 36.85 -22.68
C GLN A 366 6.04 36.45 -21.48
N GLY A 367 5.99 35.21 -21.03
CA GLY A 367 6.73 34.65 -19.90
C GLY A 367 8.07 33.97 -20.24
N ASP A 368 8.56 34.06 -21.47
CA ASP A 368 9.84 33.46 -21.93
C ASP A 368 11.07 34.24 -21.44
N GLY A 369 11.02 34.74 -20.21
CA GLY A 369 12.11 35.34 -19.48
C GLY A 369 12.06 34.89 -18.02
N ASP A 370 12.84 33.87 -17.68
CA ASP A 370 13.22 33.43 -16.33
C ASP A 370 12.17 33.58 -15.22
N GLY A 371 11.35 32.59 -14.97
CA GLY A 371 10.62 32.42 -13.72
C GLY A 371 9.16 31.98 -13.88
N ASP A 372 8.88 30.76 -13.44
CA ASP A 372 7.58 30.25 -12.97
C ASP A 372 6.31 30.61 -13.79
N GLY A 373 6.18 30.01 -14.96
CA GLY A 373 4.96 30.08 -15.76
C GLY A 373 3.72 29.45 -15.09
N ASP A 374 3.93 28.64 -14.06
CA ASP A 374 2.85 27.95 -13.32
C ASP A 374 2.10 28.92 -12.38
N SER A 375 2.78 29.93 -11.81
CA SER A 375 2.17 30.90 -10.89
C SER A 375 1.22 31.91 -11.57
N ALA A 376 1.44 32.20 -12.85
CA ALA A 376 0.57 33.10 -13.61
C ALA A 376 -0.73 32.42 -14.06
N ALA A 377 -0.66 31.16 -14.39
CA ALA A 377 -1.83 30.34 -14.74
C ALA A 377 -2.72 30.07 -13.51
N GLU A 378 -2.13 29.87 -12.33
CA GLU A 378 -2.88 29.70 -11.08
C GLU A 378 -3.59 30.98 -10.65
N LYS A 379 -2.97 32.16 -10.78
CA LYS A 379 -3.60 33.44 -10.45
C LYS A 379 -4.82 33.77 -11.31
N ILE A 380 -4.79 33.41 -12.60
CA ILE A 380 -5.95 33.62 -13.49
C ILE A 380 -7.10 32.69 -13.10
N GLN A 381 -6.81 31.48 -12.60
CA GLN A 381 -7.83 30.55 -12.10
C GLN A 381 -8.38 30.98 -10.73
N GLU A 382 -7.58 31.57 -9.86
CA GLU A 382 -8.02 32.04 -8.54
C GLU A 382 -8.91 33.29 -8.62
N GLU A 383 -8.62 34.22 -9.53
CA GLU A 383 -9.46 35.41 -9.72
C GLU A 383 -10.86 35.10 -10.31
N GLU A 384 -10.98 34.00 -11.07
CA GLU A 384 -12.28 33.54 -11.59
C GLU A 384 -13.08 32.73 -10.55
N GLU A 385 -12.42 32.09 -9.55
CA GLU A 385 -13.11 31.35 -8.47
C GLU A 385 -13.66 32.26 -7.34
N GLU A 386 -13.10 33.47 -7.15
CA GLU A 386 -13.56 34.42 -6.10
C GLU A 386 -14.82 35.23 -6.46
N THR A 387 -15.24 35.24 -7.72
CA THR A 387 -16.29 36.15 -8.18
C THR A 387 -17.71 35.60 -8.22
N SER A 388 -17.96 34.40 -7.73
CA SER A 388 -19.33 33.85 -7.69
C SER A 388 -19.73 33.46 -6.27
N PRO A 389 -20.51 34.30 -5.54
CA PRO A 389 -21.25 33.81 -4.39
C PRO A 389 -22.27 32.78 -4.92
N VAL A 390 -22.04 31.52 -4.60
CA VAL A 390 -23.04 30.47 -4.81
C VAL A 390 -24.19 30.77 -3.86
N GLU A 391 -25.21 31.49 -4.33
CA GLU A 391 -26.50 31.52 -3.67
C GLU A 391 -26.98 30.08 -3.59
N GLU A 392 -27.07 29.53 -2.36
CA GLU A 392 -27.69 28.24 -2.12
C GLU A 392 -29.11 28.31 -2.68
N SER A 393 -29.29 27.73 -3.86
CA SER A 393 -30.59 27.65 -4.51
C SER A 393 -31.55 26.92 -3.57
N THR A 394 -32.56 27.62 -3.08
CA THR A 394 -33.70 27.09 -2.31
C THR A 394 -34.55 26.12 -3.13
N ALA A 395 -34.24 25.91 -4.39
CA ALA A 395 -34.93 25.02 -5.28
C ALA A 395 -34.77 23.55 -4.85
N PRO A 396 -35.85 22.73 -4.92
CA PRO A 396 -35.79 21.32 -4.58
C PRO A 396 -34.71 20.57 -5.38
N ALA A 397 -34.04 19.61 -4.77
CA ALA A 397 -32.91 18.89 -5.37
C ALA A 397 -33.25 18.25 -6.73
N TYR A 398 -34.50 17.82 -6.94
CA TYR A 398 -34.94 17.23 -8.21
C TYR A 398 -35.02 18.24 -9.36
N SER A 399 -35.20 19.54 -9.06
CA SER A 399 -35.26 20.60 -10.09
C SER A 399 -33.89 21.06 -10.56
N LEU A 400 -32.82 20.66 -9.84
CA LEU A 400 -31.44 21.04 -10.12
C LEU A 400 -30.79 20.27 -11.27
N GLY A 401 -31.57 19.50 -12.03
CA GLY A 401 -31.11 18.74 -13.19
C GLY A 401 -30.96 17.24 -12.93
N ARG A 402 -30.74 16.50 -14.00
CA ARG A 402 -30.65 15.03 -13.99
C ARG A 402 -29.38 14.57 -13.30
N LEU A 403 -29.50 13.58 -12.42
CA LEU A 403 -28.32 12.84 -11.94
C LEU A 403 -27.84 11.89 -13.03
N SER A 404 -26.59 12.01 -13.41
CA SER A 404 -25.89 11.05 -14.25
C SER A 404 -24.80 10.37 -13.45
N HIS A 405 -24.60 9.10 -13.68
CA HIS A 405 -23.48 8.34 -13.14
C HIS A 405 -22.78 7.59 -14.25
N ARG A 406 -21.49 7.51 -14.17
CA ARG A 406 -20.68 6.65 -15.02
C ARG A 406 -19.55 6.05 -14.17
N SER A 407 -19.16 4.86 -14.49
CA SER A 407 -17.89 4.35 -14.01
C SER A 407 -16.77 5.24 -14.56
N GLU A 408 -15.79 5.56 -13.74
CA GLU A 408 -14.53 6.12 -14.24
C GLU A 408 -14.07 5.26 -15.42
N THR A 409 -13.62 5.93 -16.48
CA THR A 409 -12.95 5.22 -17.58
C THR A 409 -11.80 4.46 -16.95
N GLU A 410 -11.94 3.15 -16.88
CA GLU A 410 -10.87 2.28 -16.43
C GLU A 410 -9.64 2.58 -17.28
N LEU A 411 -8.67 3.28 -16.73
CA LEU A 411 -7.30 2.94 -17.07
C LEU A 411 -7.20 1.47 -16.63
N LYS A 412 -7.29 0.55 -17.58
CA LYS A 412 -6.99 -0.87 -17.35
C LYS A 412 -5.50 -0.98 -17.01
N GLN A 413 -5.16 -0.49 -15.84
CA GLN A 413 -3.90 -0.80 -15.22
C GLN A 413 -4.09 -2.19 -14.67
N HIS A 414 -3.46 -3.13 -15.35
CA HIS A 414 -3.25 -4.43 -14.80
C HIS A 414 -2.54 -4.24 -13.46
N THR A 415 -3.24 -4.50 -12.37
CA THR A 415 -2.67 -4.37 -11.04
C THR A 415 -1.70 -5.50 -10.79
N SER A 416 -2.19 -6.67 -10.45
CA SER A 416 -1.38 -7.88 -10.23
C SER A 416 -2.27 -9.07 -9.96
N TYR A 417 -1.75 -10.24 -10.23
CA TYR A 417 -2.34 -11.49 -9.78
C TYR A 417 -1.88 -11.80 -8.37
N LEU A 418 -2.84 -12.01 -7.47
CA LEU A 418 -2.61 -12.41 -6.10
C LEU A 418 -2.78 -13.93 -5.99
N VAL A 419 -1.70 -14.65 -5.66
CA VAL A 419 -1.78 -16.09 -5.44
C VAL A 419 -1.75 -16.38 -3.95
N PHE A 420 -2.79 -17.02 -3.45
CA PHE A 420 -2.93 -17.41 -2.05
C PHE A 420 -2.73 -18.93 -1.90
N ALA A 421 -2.12 -19.32 -0.80
CA ALA A 421 -2.01 -20.70 -0.39
C ALA A 421 -1.87 -20.81 1.12
N LEU A 422 -2.01 -22.02 1.64
CA LEU A 422 -1.76 -22.33 3.04
C LEU A 422 -0.85 -23.54 3.19
N LEU A 423 -0.02 -23.52 4.23
CA LEU A 423 0.81 -24.65 4.64
C LEU A 423 0.35 -25.10 6.03
N PRO A 424 -0.11 -26.36 6.18
CA PRO A 424 -0.54 -26.89 7.48
C PRO A 424 0.57 -26.82 8.53
N ARG A 425 0.21 -26.91 9.81
CA ARG A 425 1.20 -27.04 10.88
C ARG A 425 2.13 -28.23 10.61
N GLU A 426 3.28 -28.23 11.24
CA GLU A 426 4.18 -29.36 11.13
C GLU A 426 3.51 -30.64 11.67
N TRP A 427 3.60 -31.72 10.90
CA TRP A 427 3.13 -33.04 11.29
C TRP A 427 4.26 -33.78 11.96
N THR A 428 4.09 -34.10 13.26
CA THR A 428 5.10 -34.76 14.07
C THR A 428 4.93 -36.29 14.05
N GLU A 429 5.97 -37.03 14.46
CA GLU A 429 5.86 -38.47 14.62
C GLU A 429 4.83 -38.84 15.70
N GLU A 430 4.67 -38.02 16.73
CA GLU A 430 3.62 -38.23 17.74
C GLU A 430 2.21 -38.11 17.16
N ASP A 431 1.99 -37.15 16.23
CA ASP A 431 0.72 -37.01 15.53
C ASP A 431 0.45 -38.23 14.66
N GLU A 432 1.49 -38.75 13.99
CA GLU A 432 1.40 -39.95 13.18
C GLU A 432 1.06 -41.22 14.03
N GLN A 433 1.74 -41.38 15.15
CA GLN A 433 1.46 -42.47 16.09
C GLN A 433 0.05 -42.37 16.65
N ARG A 434 -0.39 -41.16 17.06
CA ARG A 434 -1.76 -40.92 17.55
C ARG A 434 -2.80 -41.23 16.47
N CYS A 435 -2.50 -40.86 15.23
CA CYS A 435 -3.36 -41.14 14.09
C CYS A 435 -3.46 -42.65 13.85
N ARG A 436 -2.35 -43.41 13.83
CA ARG A 436 -2.30 -44.85 13.67
C ARG A 436 -3.02 -45.61 14.79
N GLN A 437 -2.88 -45.11 16.04
CA GLN A 437 -3.62 -45.67 17.17
C GLN A 437 -5.13 -45.48 17.03
N LYS A 438 -5.57 -44.32 16.56
CA LYS A 438 -7.00 -44.02 16.44
C LYS A 438 -7.64 -44.64 15.23
N TRP A 439 -6.90 -44.82 14.15
CA TRP A 439 -7.34 -45.44 12.90
C TRP A 439 -6.31 -46.49 12.45
N PRO A 440 -6.27 -47.65 13.11
CA PRO A 440 -5.39 -48.72 12.70
C PRO A 440 -5.78 -49.17 11.28
N SER A 441 -4.82 -49.21 10.37
CA SER A 441 -5.05 -49.69 9.03
C SER A 441 -4.56 -51.13 8.98
N ASP A 442 -5.46 -52.10 8.80
CA ASP A 442 -5.16 -53.53 8.62
C ASP A 442 -4.31 -53.82 7.35
N LYS A 443 -3.96 -52.74 6.61
CA LYS A 443 -3.19 -52.82 5.35
C LYS A 443 -1.70 -52.50 5.49
N ALA A 444 -1.21 -52.15 6.68
CA ALA A 444 0.19 -51.77 6.87
C ALA A 444 1.15 -52.95 6.83
N ASP A 445 0.69 -54.20 7.10
CA ASP A 445 1.54 -55.39 7.15
C ASP A 445 1.83 -56.05 5.80
N ASN A 446 1.20 -55.60 4.71
CA ASN A 446 1.45 -56.16 3.38
C ASN A 446 2.50 -55.40 2.54
N ASN A 447 3.16 -54.40 3.09
CA ASN A 447 4.14 -53.58 2.33
C ASN A 447 5.58 -54.05 2.47
N GLU A 448 5.86 -55.07 3.28
CA GLU A 448 7.20 -55.71 3.34
C GLU A 448 7.46 -56.73 2.21
N ARG A 449 6.45 -57.07 1.42
CA ARG A 449 6.65 -57.81 0.19
C ARG A 449 6.35 -56.95 -1.02
N GLY A 450 7.44 -56.43 -1.61
CA GLY A 450 7.43 -55.61 -2.80
C GLY A 450 6.67 -56.20 -3.98
N THR A 451 5.38 -55.92 -4.04
CA THR A 451 4.61 -56.01 -5.28
C THR A 451 3.74 -54.77 -5.37
N ALA A 452 4.14 -53.90 -6.26
CA ALA A 452 3.29 -52.77 -6.68
C ALA A 452 1.89 -53.29 -6.98
N GLY A 453 0.91 -52.93 -6.16
CA GLY A 453 -0.47 -53.37 -6.31
C GLY A 453 -0.97 -53.04 -7.70
N LYS A 454 -1.39 -54.09 -8.45
CA LYS A 454 -1.89 -53.95 -9.82
C LYS A 454 -3.05 -52.93 -9.84
N SER A 455 -2.97 -51.95 -10.72
CA SER A 455 -4.01 -50.98 -10.90
C SER A 455 -5.34 -51.64 -11.21
N ARG A 456 -6.47 -51.07 -10.74
CA ARG A 456 -7.84 -51.57 -11.03
C ARG A 456 -8.08 -51.79 -12.52
N LYS A 457 -7.37 -51.09 -13.37
CA LYS A 457 -7.38 -51.21 -14.85
C LYS A 457 -6.58 -52.41 -15.31
N GLN A 458 -5.47 -52.76 -14.65
CA GLN A 458 -4.66 -53.95 -14.92
C GLN A 458 -5.39 -55.21 -14.47
N MET A 459 -6.00 -55.22 -13.27
CA MET A 459 -6.82 -56.38 -12.83
C MET A 459 -8.02 -56.64 -13.75
N LYS A 460 -8.68 -55.58 -14.25
CA LYS A 460 -9.76 -55.72 -15.21
C LYS A 460 -9.29 -56.30 -16.56
N ARG A 461 -8.08 -55.96 -16.98
CA ARG A 461 -7.48 -56.45 -18.22
C ARG A 461 -7.08 -57.92 -18.09
N GLU A 462 -6.41 -58.28 -17.00
CA GLU A 462 -6.03 -59.66 -16.69
C GLU A 462 -7.26 -60.55 -16.54
N PHE A 463 -8.34 -60.13 -15.90
CA PHE A 463 -9.59 -60.87 -15.81
C PHE A 463 -10.26 -61.07 -17.17
N LYS A 464 -10.17 -60.07 -18.05
CA LYS A 464 -10.72 -60.15 -19.40
C LYS A 464 -9.88 -61.09 -20.28
N GLU A 465 -8.56 -61.11 -20.12
CA GLU A 465 -7.65 -62.03 -20.81
C GLU A 465 -7.79 -63.49 -20.31
N ALA A 466 -8.00 -63.67 -19.00
CA ALA A 466 -8.25 -64.98 -18.43
C ALA A 466 -9.55 -65.56 -18.98
N ARG A 467 -10.66 -64.86 -18.98
CA ARG A 467 -11.94 -65.31 -19.57
C ARG A 467 -11.84 -65.61 -21.05
N TRP A 468 -11.04 -64.84 -21.79
CA TRP A 468 -10.82 -65.09 -23.22
C TRP A 468 -10.02 -66.34 -23.48
N ARG A 469 -9.02 -66.68 -22.63
CA ARG A 469 -8.26 -67.90 -22.69
C ARG A 469 -9.13 -69.10 -22.33
N GLU A 470 -9.99 -69.01 -21.33
CA GLU A 470 -10.94 -70.07 -20.98
C GLU A 470 -11.92 -70.38 -22.14
N ALA A 471 -12.47 -69.30 -22.74
CA ALA A 471 -13.39 -69.49 -23.88
C ALA A 471 -12.70 -70.07 -25.13
N GLN A 472 -11.40 -69.79 -25.34
CA GLN A 472 -10.64 -70.42 -26.41
C GLN A 472 -10.33 -71.93 -26.11
N ALA A 473 -10.02 -72.22 -24.84
CA ALA A 473 -9.79 -73.60 -24.42
C ALA A 473 -11.07 -74.46 -24.55
N GLU A 474 -12.23 -73.90 -24.17
CA GLU A 474 -13.52 -74.57 -24.36
C GLU A 474 -13.86 -74.75 -25.85
N LYS A 475 -13.56 -73.84 -26.71
CA LYS A 475 -13.73 -73.97 -28.16
C LYS A 475 -12.83 -75.04 -28.75
N ALA A 476 -11.57 -75.06 -28.36
CA ALA A 476 -10.63 -76.09 -28.82
C ALA A 476 -11.00 -77.49 -28.35
N GLN A 477 -11.55 -77.62 -27.11
CA GLN A 477 -12.08 -78.88 -26.62
C GLN A 477 -13.35 -79.37 -27.37
N ALA A 478 -14.22 -78.38 -27.70
CA ALA A 478 -15.43 -78.67 -28.49
C ALA A 478 -15.09 -79.05 -29.93
N GLU A 479 -14.09 -78.46 -30.54
CA GLU A 479 -13.60 -78.81 -31.88
C GLU A 479 -12.96 -80.23 -31.90
N GLN A 480 -12.16 -80.52 -30.88
CA GLN A 480 -11.61 -81.88 -30.75
C GLN A 480 -12.66 -82.98 -30.48
N ALA A 481 -13.72 -82.64 -29.74
CA ALA A 481 -14.84 -83.52 -29.49
C ALA A 481 -15.71 -83.82 -30.76
N THR A 482 -15.79 -82.86 -31.66
CA THR A 482 -16.49 -82.97 -32.94
C THR A 482 -15.68 -83.74 -34.00
N GLU A 483 -14.35 -83.57 -34.00
CA GLU A 483 -13.47 -84.37 -34.89
C GLU A 483 -13.42 -85.88 -34.49
N GLY A 484 -13.41 -86.14 -33.17
CA GLY A 484 -13.44 -87.52 -32.67
C GLY A 484 -14.76 -88.29 -32.90
N GLN A 485 -15.86 -87.60 -33.22
CA GLN A 485 -17.16 -88.16 -33.60
C GLN A 485 -17.32 -88.35 -35.12
N ALA A 486 -16.43 -87.77 -35.92
CA ALA A 486 -16.45 -87.99 -37.38
C ALA A 486 -15.55 -89.13 -37.87
N GLU A 487 -14.72 -89.71 -37.03
CA GLU A 487 -13.86 -90.90 -37.33
C GLU A 487 -14.34 -92.19 -36.68
N ALA A 488 -15.49 -92.20 -36.03
CA ALA A 488 -16.16 -93.39 -35.52
C ALA A 488 -17.45 -93.66 -36.33
#